data_8e2ab9b008188a48da68bf78611b8c74
#
_entry.id   8e2ab9b008188a48da68bf78611b8c74
#
_cell.length_a   1.000
_cell.length_b   1.000
_cell.length_c   1.000
_cell.angle_alpha   90.00
_cell.angle_beta   90.00
_cell.angle_gamma   90.00
#
_symmetry.space_group_name_H-M   'P 1'
#
loop_
_entity.id
_entity.type
_entity.pdbx_description
1 polymer ?
#
loop_
_entity_poly.entity_id
_entity_poly.type
_entity_poly.pdbx_seq_one_letter_code
_entity_poly.pdbx_strand_id
1 'polypeptide(L)'
;RQMCIRDRKYIYPARHVEFQVLADEFHNVVCLGERDCSVQRRNQKLIEETPSPAVDRNDRLHMIQLIADAVKKIGYVGAGTLEFLLDKDNNFWFMEMNVRLQVEHCVTEILTGIDIVKWQIRIAAGIEFNFTQRDIRLDGSAIECRINAGNCGRLEMLHVPGGPSVR
;
A
#
# COMPACT_ATOMS: atom_id res chain seq x y z
N ARG A 1 25.44 13.38 25.32
CA ARG A 1 25.42 12.49 24.11
C ARG A 1 24.25 11.54 24.29
N GLN A 2 23.13 11.79 23.60
CA GLN A 2 22.08 10.78 23.45
C GLN A 2 22.65 9.69 22.54
N MET A 3 22.92 8.52 23.09
CA MET A 3 23.17 7.35 22.27
C MET A 3 21.86 6.96 21.59
N CYS A 4 21.89 6.76 20.26
CA CYS A 4 20.76 6.21 19.53
C CYS A 4 20.63 4.73 19.95
N ILE A 5 19.56 4.41 20.71
CA ILE A 5 19.36 3.07 21.28
C ILE A 5 18.46 2.21 20.39
N ARG A 6 18.25 2.60 19.14
CA ARG A 6 17.34 1.89 18.24
C ARG A 6 18.15 1.19 17.15
N ASP A 7 18.48 -0.07 17.39
CA ASP A 7 19.04 -0.94 16.37
C ASP A 7 17.91 -1.60 15.60
N ARG A 8 18.09 -1.70 14.26
CA ARG A 8 17.19 -2.45 13.38
C ARG A 8 18.01 -3.49 12.62
N LYS A 9 17.42 -4.67 12.42
CA LYS A 9 18.02 -5.70 11.57
C LYS A 9 18.13 -5.17 10.15
N TYR A 10 19.31 -5.28 9.54
CA TYR A 10 19.52 -4.93 8.13
C TYR A 10 19.14 -6.11 7.24
N ILE A 11 18.20 -5.92 6.34
CA ILE A 11 17.72 -6.93 5.41
C ILE A 11 18.19 -6.54 4.00
N TYR A 12 19.00 -7.38 3.38
CA TYR A 12 19.49 -7.17 2.02
C TYR A 12 19.89 -8.50 1.36
N PRO A 13 19.54 -8.74 0.07
CA PRO A 13 18.62 -7.90 -0.72
C PRO A 13 17.18 -8.01 -0.21
N ALA A 14 16.40 -6.97 -0.43
CA ALA A 14 15.00 -6.96 -0.04
C ALA A 14 14.15 -6.18 -1.04
N ARG A 15 12.87 -6.57 -1.17
CA ARG A 15 11.84 -5.79 -1.83
C ARG A 15 11.03 -5.01 -0.80
N HIS A 16 10.55 -3.86 -1.17
CA HIS A 16 9.63 -3.07 -0.38
C HIS A 16 8.20 -3.41 -0.80
N VAL A 17 7.50 -4.14 0.05
CA VAL A 17 6.10 -4.55 -0.16
C VAL A 17 5.24 -3.97 0.93
N GLU A 18 4.07 -3.44 0.57
CA GLU A 18 3.17 -2.82 1.51
C GLU A 18 1.73 -3.25 1.29
N PHE A 19 0.95 -3.35 2.37
CA PHE A 19 -0.45 -3.79 2.32
C PHE A 19 -1.38 -2.67 2.73
N GLN A 20 -2.38 -2.38 1.89
CA GLN A 20 -3.40 -1.38 2.15
C GLN A 20 -4.52 -1.94 3.01
N VAL A 21 -4.89 -1.22 4.06
CA VAL A 21 -6.04 -1.57 4.92
C VAL A 21 -7.06 -0.44 5.00
N LEU A 22 -8.31 -0.83 5.21
CA LEU A 22 -9.39 0.03 5.66
C LEU A 22 -10.03 -0.61 6.91
N ALA A 23 -10.34 0.19 7.90
CA ALA A 23 -11.01 -0.26 9.13
C ALA A 23 -12.05 0.77 9.56
N ASP A 24 -13.24 0.31 9.96
CA ASP A 24 -14.33 1.16 10.45
C ASP A 24 -14.47 1.10 11.98
N GLU A 25 -15.37 1.93 12.53
CA GLU A 25 -15.66 1.97 13.97
C GLU A 25 -16.42 0.73 14.48
N PHE A 26 -16.94 -0.10 13.58
CA PHE A 26 -17.69 -1.32 13.89
C PHE A 26 -16.79 -2.56 13.97
N HIS A 27 -15.47 -2.36 13.99
CA HIS A 27 -14.45 -3.42 14.00
C HIS A 27 -14.39 -4.26 12.71
N ASN A 28 -14.95 -3.76 11.62
CA ASN A 28 -14.73 -4.36 10.31
C ASN A 28 -13.38 -3.90 9.77
N VAL A 29 -12.58 -4.84 9.29
CA VAL A 29 -11.28 -4.58 8.68
C VAL A 29 -11.21 -5.33 7.36
N VAL A 30 -10.74 -4.63 6.33
CA VAL A 30 -10.44 -5.23 5.03
C VAL A 30 -9.02 -4.87 4.61
N CYS A 31 -8.30 -5.83 4.04
CA CYS A 31 -7.02 -5.64 3.42
C CYS A 31 -7.19 -5.68 1.89
N LEU A 32 -6.81 -4.60 1.23
CA LEU A 32 -7.01 -4.39 -0.21
C LEU A 32 -5.87 -4.92 -1.08
N GLY A 33 -5.04 -5.82 -0.54
CA GLY A 33 -3.88 -6.38 -1.21
C GLY A 33 -2.63 -5.54 -1.05
N GLU A 34 -1.58 -5.99 -1.75
CA GLU A 34 -0.25 -5.39 -1.64
C GLU A 34 0.13 -4.58 -2.87
N ARG A 35 1.10 -3.69 -2.65
CA ARG A 35 1.88 -2.96 -3.67
C ARG A 35 3.35 -3.30 -3.53
N ASP A 36 4.05 -3.42 -4.64
CA ASP A 36 5.51 -3.46 -4.69
C ASP A 36 6.04 -2.06 -4.97
N CYS A 37 6.81 -1.54 -4.05
CA CYS A 37 7.39 -0.20 -4.10
C CYS A 37 8.92 -0.25 -4.13
N SER A 38 9.50 -1.32 -4.69
CA SER A 38 10.95 -1.55 -4.68
C SER A 38 11.72 -0.61 -5.61
N VAL A 39 11.07 -0.07 -6.65
CA VAL A 39 11.72 0.87 -7.57
C VAL A 39 11.78 2.25 -6.94
N GLN A 40 12.94 2.55 -6.37
CA GLN A 40 13.17 3.76 -5.60
C GLN A 40 14.46 4.47 -6.01
N ARG A 41 14.49 5.78 -5.80
CA ARG A 41 15.70 6.60 -5.91
C ARG A 41 15.94 7.33 -4.59
N ARG A 42 17.06 7.06 -3.92
CA ARG A 42 17.40 7.67 -2.61
C ARG A 42 16.27 7.50 -1.59
N ASN A 43 15.69 6.29 -1.50
CA ASN A 43 14.56 5.93 -0.64
C ASN A 43 13.24 6.67 -0.96
N GLN A 44 13.12 7.23 -2.16
CA GLN A 44 11.85 7.76 -2.68
C GLN A 44 11.26 6.80 -3.70
N LYS A 45 10.04 6.38 -3.47
CA LYS A 45 9.27 5.53 -4.38
C LYS A 45 9.11 6.27 -5.73
N LEU A 46 9.32 5.57 -6.85
CA LEU A 46 9.22 6.12 -8.20
C LEU A 46 8.23 5.36 -9.08
N ILE A 47 8.20 4.03 -8.93
CA ILE A 47 7.27 3.16 -9.64
C ILE A 47 6.71 2.20 -8.61
N GLU A 48 5.40 2.12 -8.57
CA GLU A 48 4.65 1.22 -7.71
C GLU A 48 3.77 0.32 -8.59
N GLU A 49 3.73 -0.96 -8.27
CA GLU A 49 2.92 -1.93 -8.99
C GLU A 49 2.07 -2.80 -8.05
N THR A 50 0.94 -3.23 -8.53
CA THR A 50 0.06 -4.14 -7.80
C THR A 50 -0.60 -5.13 -8.79
N PRO A 51 -0.72 -6.42 -8.43
CA PRO A 51 -0.09 -7.07 -7.27
C PRO A 51 1.44 -7.18 -7.44
N SER A 52 2.16 -7.40 -6.34
CA SER A 52 3.61 -7.62 -6.38
C SER A 52 3.93 -8.89 -7.15
N PRO A 53 4.86 -8.85 -8.12
CA PRO A 53 5.30 -10.04 -8.83
C PRO A 53 6.12 -11.02 -7.95
N ALA A 54 6.57 -10.55 -6.78
CA ALA A 54 7.37 -11.34 -5.84
C ALA A 54 6.54 -12.03 -4.76
N VAL A 55 5.24 -11.71 -4.66
CA VAL A 55 4.34 -12.30 -3.65
C VAL A 55 3.43 -13.31 -4.32
N ASP A 56 3.56 -14.57 -3.95
CA ASP A 56 2.68 -15.60 -4.47
C ASP A 56 1.26 -15.49 -3.88
N ARG A 57 0.33 -16.26 -4.45
CA ARG A 57 -1.08 -16.22 -4.05
C ARG A 57 -1.30 -16.66 -2.59
N ASN A 58 -0.57 -17.65 -2.13
CA ASN A 58 -0.77 -18.22 -0.79
C ASN A 58 -0.21 -17.27 0.26
N ASP A 59 0.99 -16.74 0.02
CA ASP A 59 1.61 -15.72 0.88
C ASP A 59 0.75 -14.47 0.96
N ARG A 60 0.18 -14.02 -0.17
CA ARG A 60 -0.76 -12.89 -0.21
C ARG A 60 -1.97 -13.14 0.67
N LEU A 61 -2.64 -14.28 0.53
CA LEU A 61 -3.83 -14.62 1.31
C LEU A 61 -3.50 -14.74 2.80
N HIS A 62 -2.37 -15.35 3.13
CA HIS A 62 -1.89 -15.45 4.50
C HIS A 62 -1.65 -14.07 5.12
N MET A 63 -0.93 -13.20 4.40
CA MET A 63 -0.62 -11.85 4.86
C MET A 63 -1.87 -10.99 5.00
N ILE A 64 -2.81 -11.07 4.06
CA ILE A 64 -4.10 -10.37 4.14
C ILE A 64 -4.82 -10.72 5.45
N GLN A 65 -4.92 -12.02 5.78
CA GLN A 65 -5.59 -12.45 7.00
C GLN A 65 -4.83 -11.99 8.26
N LEU A 66 -3.52 -12.21 8.30
CA LEU A 66 -2.66 -11.82 9.41
C LEU A 66 -2.75 -10.31 9.70
N ILE A 67 -2.70 -9.49 8.66
CA ILE A 67 -2.78 -8.04 8.76
C ILE A 67 -4.18 -7.60 9.24
N ALA A 68 -5.24 -8.16 8.67
CA ALA A 68 -6.60 -7.84 9.09
C ALA A 68 -6.82 -8.15 10.58
N ASP A 69 -6.35 -9.31 11.05
CA ASP A 69 -6.43 -9.70 12.47
C ASP A 69 -5.62 -8.77 13.37
N ALA A 70 -4.41 -8.40 12.96
CA ALA A 70 -3.56 -7.47 13.70
C ALA A 70 -4.18 -6.08 13.80
N VAL A 71 -4.68 -5.52 12.68
CA VAL A 71 -5.33 -4.21 12.62
C VAL A 71 -6.60 -4.18 13.47
N LYS A 72 -7.40 -5.26 13.42
CA LYS A 72 -8.59 -5.42 14.27
C LYS A 72 -8.22 -5.47 15.75
N LYS A 73 -7.17 -6.20 16.11
CA LYS A 73 -6.72 -6.36 17.50
C LYS A 73 -6.25 -5.06 18.14
N ILE A 74 -5.62 -4.16 17.36
CA ILE A 74 -5.20 -2.84 17.85
C ILE A 74 -6.31 -1.79 17.84
N GLY A 75 -7.49 -2.13 17.30
CA GLY A 75 -8.63 -1.21 17.24
C GLY A 75 -8.39 -0.02 16.31
N TYR A 76 -7.62 -0.22 15.22
CA TYR A 76 -7.37 0.86 14.25
C TYR A 76 -8.63 1.23 13.50
N VAL A 77 -8.81 2.52 13.21
CA VAL A 77 -9.91 3.07 12.40
C VAL A 77 -9.35 4.03 11.35
N GLY A 78 -9.74 3.86 10.11
CA GLY A 78 -9.31 4.68 8.98
C GLY A 78 -8.63 3.89 7.87
N ALA A 79 -7.99 4.61 6.95
CA ALA A 79 -7.13 4.04 5.92
C ALA A 79 -5.68 4.02 6.39
N GLY A 80 -5.02 2.90 6.26
CA GLY A 80 -3.62 2.72 6.65
C GLY A 80 -2.88 1.77 5.73
N THR A 81 -1.56 1.78 5.85
CA THR A 81 -0.68 0.90 5.08
C THR A 81 0.37 0.31 5.99
N LEU A 82 0.52 -1.01 5.94
CA LEU A 82 1.58 -1.73 6.64
C LEU A 82 2.71 -2.03 5.68
N GLU A 83 3.90 -1.55 5.98
CA GLU A 83 5.09 -1.69 5.14
C GLU A 83 5.98 -2.81 5.64
N PHE A 84 6.50 -3.61 4.70
CA PHE A 84 7.37 -4.75 4.95
C PHE A 84 8.57 -4.75 4.01
N LEU A 85 9.66 -5.36 4.49
CA LEU A 85 10.73 -5.83 3.63
C LEU A 85 10.52 -7.32 3.36
N LEU A 86 10.46 -7.70 2.09
CA LEU A 86 10.41 -9.10 1.65
C LEU A 86 11.83 -9.51 1.28
N ASP A 87 12.41 -10.47 2.01
CA ASP A 87 13.75 -10.97 1.75
C ASP A 87 13.78 -12.02 0.63
N LYS A 88 14.99 -12.49 0.29
CA LYS A 88 15.21 -13.51 -0.76
C LYS A 88 14.62 -14.89 -0.43
N ASP A 89 14.29 -15.13 0.82
CA ASP A 89 13.73 -16.39 1.33
C ASP A 89 12.21 -16.28 1.55
N ASN A 90 11.59 -15.22 0.99
CA ASN A 90 10.17 -14.88 1.08
C ASN A 90 9.68 -14.60 2.51
N ASN A 91 10.55 -14.19 3.42
CA ASN A 91 10.11 -13.74 4.74
C ASN A 91 9.72 -12.27 4.71
N PHE A 92 8.56 -11.96 5.29
CA PHE A 92 8.08 -10.60 5.49
C PHE A 92 8.60 -10.03 6.82
N TRP A 93 9.34 -8.94 6.75
CA TRP A 93 9.87 -8.21 7.89
C TRP A 93 9.12 -6.89 8.06
N PHE A 94 8.31 -6.78 9.10
CA PHE A 94 7.55 -5.57 9.37
C PHE A 94 8.47 -4.36 9.57
N MET A 95 8.18 -3.26 8.89
CA MET A 95 8.90 -2.00 9.02
C MET A 95 8.13 -0.99 9.85
N GLU A 96 6.96 -0.59 9.37
CA GLU A 96 6.12 0.43 9.99
C GLU A 96 4.68 0.36 9.50
N MET A 97 3.79 1.07 10.19
CA MET A 97 2.45 1.33 9.73
C MET A 97 2.27 2.81 9.50
N ASN A 98 1.86 3.18 8.31
CA ASN A 98 1.47 4.54 7.95
C ASN A 98 -0.03 4.70 8.17
N VAL A 99 -0.40 5.55 9.13
CA VAL A 99 -1.79 5.81 9.54
C VAL A 99 -2.43 6.94 8.72
N ARG A 100 -2.21 6.92 7.44
CA ARG A 100 -2.66 7.92 6.46
C ARG A 100 -2.78 7.34 5.08
N LEU A 101 -3.44 8.06 4.20
CA LEU A 101 -3.38 7.79 2.77
C LEU A 101 -1.95 8.01 2.23
N GLN A 102 -1.53 7.17 1.31
CA GLN A 102 -0.27 7.30 0.59
C GLN A 102 -0.50 7.70 -0.87
N VAL A 103 0.53 8.22 -1.54
CA VAL A 103 0.45 8.67 -2.95
C VAL A 103 0.04 7.51 -3.84
N GLU A 104 0.64 6.35 -3.62
CA GLU A 104 0.49 5.11 -4.38
C GLU A 104 -0.84 4.35 -4.17
N HIS A 105 -1.82 4.95 -3.49
CA HIS A 105 -3.14 4.33 -3.30
C HIS A 105 -3.89 4.08 -4.62
N CYS A 106 -3.60 4.89 -5.64
CA CYS A 106 -4.28 4.85 -6.94
C CYS A 106 -4.22 3.47 -7.60
N VAL A 107 -3.09 2.77 -7.53
CA VAL A 107 -2.95 1.43 -8.13
C VAL A 107 -3.85 0.42 -7.42
N THR A 108 -4.01 0.53 -6.10
CA THR A 108 -4.92 -0.31 -5.33
C THR A 108 -6.38 -0.03 -5.69
N GLU A 109 -6.76 1.23 -5.88
CA GLU A 109 -8.12 1.61 -6.30
C GLU A 109 -8.45 1.06 -7.70
N ILE A 110 -7.49 1.12 -8.63
CA ILE A 110 -7.66 0.58 -9.99
C ILE A 110 -7.87 -0.94 -9.93
N LEU A 111 -7.07 -1.64 -9.12
CA LEU A 111 -7.12 -3.09 -9.01
C LEU A 111 -8.41 -3.58 -8.34
N THR A 112 -8.82 -2.92 -7.25
CA THR A 112 -9.93 -3.40 -6.40
C THR A 112 -11.28 -2.77 -6.73
N GLY A 113 -11.30 -1.64 -7.43
CA GLY A 113 -12.49 -0.83 -7.64
C GLY A 113 -12.98 -0.10 -6.38
N ILE A 114 -12.21 -0.13 -5.30
CA ILE A 114 -12.55 0.53 -4.03
C ILE A 114 -11.94 1.93 -4.00
N ASP A 115 -12.76 2.96 -3.92
CA ASP A 115 -12.35 4.37 -3.74
C ASP A 115 -11.97 4.59 -2.27
N ILE A 116 -10.66 4.57 -1.99
CA ILE A 116 -10.10 4.64 -0.64
C ILE A 116 -10.38 6.01 -0.01
N VAL A 117 -10.27 7.08 -0.78
CA VAL A 117 -10.51 8.45 -0.30
C VAL A 117 -11.97 8.62 0.13
N LYS A 118 -12.89 8.14 -0.68
CA LYS A 118 -14.32 8.14 -0.37
C LYS A 118 -14.63 7.34 0.89
N TRP A 119 -13.97 6.20 1.06
CA TRP A 119 -14.12 5.38 2.26
C TRP A 119 -13.52 6.02 3.49
N GLN A 120 -12.40 6.74 3.39
CA GLN A 120 -11.89 7.54 4.52
C GLN A 120 -12.94 8.53 5.02
N ILE A 121 -13.61 9.23 4.10
CA ILE A 121 -14.66 10.19 4.45
C ILE A 121 -15.86 9.48 5.09
N ARG A 122 -16.29 8.34 4.53
CA ARG A 122 -17.39 7.54 5.07
C ARG A 122 -17.10 6.98 6.46
N ILE A 123 -15.90 6.45 6.67
CA ILE A 123 -15.45 5.97 7.99
C ILE A 123 -15.46 7.11 9.00
N ALA A 124 -14.92 8.27 8.65
CA ALA A 124 -14.93 9.44 9.52
C ALA A 124 -16.35 9.98 9.82
N ALA A 125 -17.32 9.67 8.95
CA ALA A 125 -18.73 9.97 9.16
C ALA A 125 -19.48 8.87 9.94
N GLY A 126 -18.80 7.84 10.45
CA GLY A 126 -19.39 6.73 11.20
C GLY A 126 -20.20 5.75 10.34
N ILE A 127 -19.90 5.65 9.03
CA ILE A 127 -20.60 4.75 8.12
C ILE A 127 -19.92 3.39 8.12
N GLU A 128 -20.68 2.36 8.41
CA GLU A 128 -20.23 0.96 8.38
C GLU A 128 -19.93 0.50 6.95
N PHE A 129 -18.98 -0.43 6.78
CA PHE A 129 -18.73 -1.07 5.49
C PHE A 129 -19.97 -1.83 5.01
N ASN A 130 -20.25 -1.70 3.72
CA ASN A 130 -21.27 -2.49 3.04
C ASN A 130 -20.67 -3.64 2.23
N PHE A 131 -19.43 -4.02 2.51
CA PHE A 131 -18.69 -5.11 1.89
C PHE A 131 -17.74 -5.76 2.92
N THR A 132 -17.26 -6.94 2.60
CA THR A 132 -16.37 -7.74 3.44
C THR A 132 -15.10 -8.07 2.69
N GLN A 133 -14.12 -8.70 3.35
CA GLN A 133 -12.89 -9.18 2.71
C GLN A 133 -13.17 -10.12 1.52
N ARG A 134 -14.28 -10.86 1.52
CA ARG A 134 -14.65 -11.79 0.44
C ARG A 134 -15.08 -11.09 -0.84
N ASP A 135 -15.48 -9.83 -0.72
CA ASP A 135 -15.93 -9.01 -1.86
C ASP A 135 -14.75 -8.32 -2.54
N ILE A 136 -13.57 -8.31 -1.91
CA ILE A 136 -12.36 -7.71 -2.47
C ILE A 136 -11.78 -8.65 -3.52
N ARG A 137 -11.71 -8.15 -4.75
CA ARG A 137 -11.10 -8.84 -5.89
C ARG A 137 -9.79 -8.18 -6.24
N LEU A 138 -8.79 -9.00 -6.53
CA LEU A 138 -7.46 -8.56 -6.96
C LEU A 138 -7.22 -9.08 -8.39
N ASP A 139 -8.10 -8.66 -9.32
CA ASP A 139 -8.08 -9.11 -10.71
C ASP A 139 -7.38 -8.07 -11.59
N GLY A 140 -6.35 -8.52 -12.32
CA GLY A 140 -5.57 -7.66 -13.19
C GLY A 140 -4.29 -7.13 -12.54
N SER A 141 -3.81 -6.01 -13.04
CA SER A 141 -2.61 -5.31 -12.54
C SER A 141 -2.68 -3.81 -12.80
N ALA A 142 -1.99 -3.05 -11.98
CA ALA A 142 -1.85 -1.61 -12.18
C ALA A 142 -0.42 -1.17 -11.82
N ILE A 143 0.07 -0.16 -12.54
CA ILE A 143 1.39 0.44 -12.32
C ILE A 143 1.23 1.96 -12.23
N GLU A 144 1.83 2.56 -11.22
CA GLU A 144 1.97 4.01 -11.08
C GLU A 144 3.40 4.41 -11.35
N CYS A 145 3.57 5.52 -12.06
CA CYS A 145 4.88 6.15 -12.26
C CYS A 145 4.83 7.58 -11.75
N ARG A 146 5.72 7.94 -10.85
CA ARG A 146 5.84 9.31 -10.34
C ARG A 146 6.70 10.15 -11.27
N ILE A 147 6.11 11.21 -11.82
CA ILE A 147 6.82 12.16 -12.68
C ILE A 147 7.22 13.36 -11.84
N ASN A 148 8.52 13.48 -11.57
CA ASN A 148 9.07 14.56 -10.78
C ASN A 148 9.85 15.52 -11.69
N ALA A 149 9.52 16.80 -11.67
CA ALA A 149 10.21 17.83 -12.43
C ALA A 149 11.66 18.10 -11.95
N GLY A 150 12.05 17.54 -10.82
CA GLY A 150 13.36 17.77 -10.20
C GLY A 150 13.54 19.23 -9.76
N ASN A 151 14.76 19.75 -9.91
CA ASN A 151 15.08 21.16 -9.61
C ASN A 151 14.90 22.08 -10.82
N CYS A 152 14.23 21.64 -11.87
CA CYS A 152 13.98 22.43 -13.06
C CYS A 152 12.91 23.47 -12.77
N GLY A 153 13.11 24.71 -13.19
CA GLY A 153 12.17 25.80 -12.98
C GLY A 153 10.89 25.60 -13.79
N ARG A 154 10.84 26.08 -15.01
CA ARG A 154 9.68 25.98 -15.89
C ARG A 154 9.79 24.74 -16.80
N LEU A 155 8.73 23.93 -16.86
CA LEU A 155 8.60 22.90 -17.89
C LEU A 155 8.19 23.58 -19.20
N GLU A 156 9.00 23.43 -20.25
CA GLU A 156 8.69 23.97 -21.58
C GLU A 156 7.73 23.06 -22.35
N MET A 157 7.81 21.77 -22.12
CA MET A 157 6.95 20.76 -22.72
C MET A 157 6.72 19.59 -21.76
N LEU A 158 5.49 19.13 -21.68
CA LEU A 158 5.10 17.91 -20.97
C LEU A 158 4.18 17.09 -21.86
N HIS A 159 4.59 15.88 -22.21
CA HIS A 159 3.76 14.92 -22.91
C HIS A 159 3.48 13.75 -21.96
N VAL A 160 2.26 13.71 -21.43
CA VAL A 160 1.79 12.59 -20.60
C VAL A 160 1.12 11.58 -21.53
N PRO A 161 1.53 10.30 -21.47
CA PRO A 161 0.86 9.27 -22.25
C PRO A 161 -0.63 9.20 -21.86
N GLY A 162 -1.48 8.94 -22.83
CA GLY A 162 -2.92 8.79 -22.65
C GLY A 162 -3.41 7.50 -23.30
N GLY A 163 -4.64 7.12 -23.01
CA GLY A 163 -5.27 5.93 -23.59
C GLY A 163 -6.30 5.30 -22.66
N PRO A 164 -7.02 4.25 -23.12
CA PRO A 164 -8.10 3.63 -22.34
C PRO A 164 -7.69 3.09 -20.97
N SER A 165 -6.41 2.73 -20.80
CA SER A 165 -5.86 2.16 -19.56
C SER A 165 -4.96 3.14 -18.79
N VAL A 166 -4.92 4.42 -19.19
CA VAL A 166 -4.14 5.46 -18.51
C VAL A 166 -5.09 6.43 -17.80
N ARG A 167 -4.81 6.69 -16.53
CA ARG A 167 -5.59 7.58 -15.67
C ARG A 167 -4.70 8.63 -15.03
#